data_6b89d6c2feaa817ffbf03eae169b45af
#
_entry.id   6b89d6c2feaa817ffbf03eae169b45af
#
_cell.length_a   1.000
_cell.length_b   1.000
_cell.length_c   1.000
_cell.angle_alpha   90.00
_cell.angle_beta   90.00
_cell.angle_gamma   90.00
#
_symmetry.space_group_name_H-M   'P 1'
#
loop_
_entity.id
_entity.type
_entity.pdbx_description
1 polymer ?
#
loop_
_entity_poly.entity_id
_entity_poly.type
_entity_poly.pdbx_seq_one_letter_code
_entity_poly.pdbx_strand_id
1 'polypeptide(L)'
;MPTSLIDNKESSNFLVGLAYKANDIWYDLVEILMQLPGGELIINYIKASHKNDPWRTLLEALLALFAIKYFLASRYSQDDKDNMVLSKKETDELIEDWVPEPVVVDLREDEKWQIETNPILNGAVSKRVDIQQGDSISTNVLNFASLDFLGMSTDKKVVENSVECIREVGVGACGPPNFYGTQSVHVRCREDLAMFLGAEDCIMYGQDFATPISVLPCFLKRGDIVIVDGGAYVGLQKAAMISRCNIEWFNHNDLDDLESILENLSKDLEQGPLNRRFIVTEGLSENFGDSPDLKRLVEIKNKYKFRLILDESNSIGTLGDNGRGLPEVYNIPRSEIEITIGSMARSFGSSGGFCAGDKDMIYHQILTSNAYVFSAALPPYCAVAVSTIIKAIIDEEVEGKVNPHIRPLKENSAYLHSLFNNSKELSKYVTVKSDSYSPSLHLRIDADLREALDLPDVYGGPGSAVTKALKNGNEELFFDQYYNLESFKLQTIINKCVEAKVLPTRTKRILHHEVLPIVPELILHINATHTKQDLDYAYSVVSKAIIDTLEHWRKTGN
;
A
#
# COMPACT_ATOMS: atom_id res chain seq x y z
N MET A 1 64.79 -19.01 8.91
CA MET A 1 65.58 -19.37 10.09
C MET A 1 64.86 -18.74 11.28
N PRO A 2 64.83 -19.44 12.42
CA PRO A 2 63.53 -19.91 12.95
C PRO A 2 63.16 -19.15 14.27
N THR A 3 61.88 -18.92 14.45
CA THR A 3 61.30 -18.48 15.73
C THR A 3 60.06 -19.32 16.00
N SER A 4 60.22 -20.53 16.47
CA SER A 4 59.14 -21.44 16.86
C SER A 4 59.55 -22.29 18.05
N LEU A 5 59.88 -21.73 19.19
CA LEU A 5 60.20 -22.50 20.41
C LEU A 5 59.84 -21.78 21.73
N ILE A 6 59.08 -20.71 21.74
CA ILE A 6 58.72 -20.00 22.99
C ILE A 6 57.25 -20.21 23.39
N ASP A 7 56.34 -20.69 22.52
CA ASP A 7 54.90 -20.76 22.81
C ASP A 7 54.40 -22.00 23.57
N ASN A 8 55.24 -22.98 23.86
CA ASN A 8 54.76 -24.25 24.46
C ASN A 8 54.82 -24.31 25.99
N LYS A 9 55.42 -23.33 26.67
CA LYS A 9 55.50 -23.33 28.14
C LYS A 9 54.37 -22.51 28.78
N GLU A 10 53.91 -21.44 28.14
CA GLU A 10 52.81 -20.61 28.66
C GLU A 10 51.45 -21.33 28.47
N SER A 11 51.22 -22.01 27.36
CA SER A 11 50.00 -22.80 27.14
C SER A 11 49.89 -24.00 28.09
N SER A 12 51.04 -24.62 28.46
CA SER A 12 51.07 -25.71 29.44
C SER A 12 50.72 -25.21 30.87
N ASN A 13 51.22 -24.06 31.28
CA ASN A 13 50.90 -23.47 32.58
C ASN A 13 49.44 -22.96 32.69
N PHE A 14 48.89 -22.48 31.59
CA PHE A 14 47.48 -22.07 31.50
C PHE A 14 46.54 -23.27 31.63
N LEU A 15 46.79 -24.37 30.92
CA LEU A 15 46.00 -25.63 31.02
C LEU A 15 46.08 -26.25 32.39
N VAL A 16 47.27 -26.23 33.05
CA VAL A 16 47.44 -26.71 34.43
C VAL A 16 46.67 -25.85 35.42
N GLY A 17 46.71 -24.55 35.26
CA GLY A 17 45.93 -23.58 36.11
C GLY A 17 44.42 -23.77 35.93
N LEU A 18 43.95 -24.04 34.71
CA LEU A 18 42.55 -24.36 34.43
C LEU A 18 42.12 -25.70 35.05
N ALA A 19 43.00 -26.71 35.04
CA ALA A 19 42.75 -28.00 35.66
C ALA A 19 42.65 -27.93 37.19
N TYR A 20 43.46 -27.10 37.83
CA TYR A 20 43.36 -26.84 39.28
C TYR A 20 42.06 -26.12 39.63
N LYS A 21 41.70 -25.07 38.92
CA LYS A 21 40.44 -24.37 39.15
C LYS A 21 39.21 -25.27 38.87
N ALA A 22 39.25 -26.10 37.85
CA ALA A 22 38.19 -27.05 37.60
C ALA A 22 38.04 -28.11 38.72
N ASN A 23 39.17 -28.49 39.32
CA ASN A 23 39.18 -29.43 40.46
C ASN A 23 38.60 -28.79 41.71
N ASP A 24 38.94 -27.55 42.03
CA ASP A 24 38.37 -26.82 43.16
C ASP A 24 36.84 -26.62 42.98
N ILE A 25 36.39 -26.20 41.80
CA ILE A 25 34.95 -26.08 41.50
C ILE A 25 34.25 -27.45 41.63
N TRP A 26 34.91 -28.52 41.24
CA TRP A 26 34.36 -29.87 41.42
C TRP A 26 34.20 -30.25 42.89
N TYR A 27 35.17 -29.97 43.75
CA TYR A 27 35.07 -30.24 45.18
C TYR A 27 33.94 -29.42 45.83
N ASP A 28 33.84 -28.13 45.52
CA ASP A 28 32.75 -27.26 46.03
C ASP A 28 31.38 -27.78 45.59
N LEU A 29 31.25 -28.24 44.33
CA LEU A 29 30.00 -28.77 43.79
C LEU A 29 29.62 -30.11 44.42
N VAL A 30 30.61 -30.97 44.71
CA VAL A 30 30.41 -32.22 45.44
C VAL A 30 29.96 -31.95 46.88
N GLU A 31 30.52 -30.97 47.54
CA GLU A 31 30.15 -30.59 48.92
C GLU A 31 28.70 -30.06 48.97
N ILE A 32 28.30 -29.21 48.01
CA ILE A 32 26.93 -28.70 47.89
C ILE A 32 25.95 -29.84 47.57
N LEU A 33 26.29 -30.74 46.64
CA LEU A 33 25.44 -31.89 46.31
C LEU A 33 25.26 -32.85 47.47
N MET A 34 26.28 -33.07 48.31
CA MET A 34 26.21 -33.91 49.48
C MET A 34 25.25 -33.40 50.56
N GLN A 35 24.98 -32.08 50.57
CA GLN A 35 24.02 -31.46 51.51
C GLN A 35 22.56 -31.61 51.04
N LEU A 36 22.33 -32.04 49.80
CA LEU A 36 20.98 -32.23 49.25
C LEU A 36 20.45 -33.67 49.52
N PRO A 37 19.15 -33.84 49.79
CA PRO A 37 18.54 -35.17 49.89
C PRO A 37 18.75 -35.98 48.59
N GLY A 38 19.47 -37.11 48.69
CA GLY A 38 19.80 -37.96 47.52
C GLY A 38 21.09 -37.61 46.82
N GLY A 39 21.85 -36.59 47.28
CA GLY A 39 23.12 -36.17 46.67
C GLY A 39 24.19 -37.26 46.61
N GLU A 40 24.26 -38.11 47.62
CA GLU A 40 25.16 -39.25 47.66
C GLU A 40 24.87 -40.26 46.51
N LEU A 41 23.60 -40.48 46.18
CA LEU A 41 23.19 -41.35 45.05
C LEU A 41 23.64 -40.76 43.72
N ILE A 42 23.50 -39.45 43.55
CA ILE A 42 23.91 -38.74 42.34
C ILE A 42 25.43 -38.81 42.14
N ILE A 43 26.21 -38.58 43.22
CA ILE A 43 27.67 -38.63 43.17
C ILE A 43 28.17 -40.04 42.85
N ASN A 44 27.58 -41.07 43.50
CA ASN A 44 27.91 -42.47 43.25
C ASN A 44 27.56 -42.88 41.80
N TYR A 45 26.45 -42.39 41.28
CA TYR A 45 26.08 -42.59 39.87
C TYR A 45 27.08 -41.98 38.92
N ILE A 46 27.47 -40.71 39.14
CA ILE A 46 28.45 -40.01 38.30
C ILE A 46 29.81 -40.74 38.30
N LYS A 47 30.28 -41.16 39.49
CA LYS A 47 31.53 -41.91 39.63
C LYS A 47 31.47 -43.27 38.93
N ALA A 48 30.38 -43.98 39.05
CA ALA A 48 30.18 -45.28 38.41
C ALA A 48 30.05 -45.13 36.87
N SER A 49 29.31 -44.16 36.43
CA SER A 49 29.12 -43.85 34.99
C SER A 49 30.43 -43.48 34.33
N HIS A 50 31.22 -42.61 34.95
CA HIS A 50 32.52 -42.20 34.43
C HIS A 50 33.55 -43.36 34.33
N LYS A 51 33.51 -44.27 35.31
CA LYS A 51 34.42 -45.44 35.32
C LYS A 51 34.03 -46.44 34.23
N ASN A 52 32.77 -46.59 33.91
CA ASN A 52 32.27 -47.57 32.95
C ASN A 52 32.26 -47.05 31.52
N ASP A 53 31.89 -45.77 31.28
CA ASP A 53 31.85 -45.13 29.97
C ASP A 53 32.02 -43.60 30.10
N PRO A 54 33.24 -43.08 29.94
CA PRO A 54 33.53 -41.65 30.06
C PRO A 54 32.83 -40.80 29.01
N TRP A 55 32.57 -41.31 27.80
CA TRP A 55 31.91 -40.58 26.74
C TRP A 55 30.42 -40.39 27.01
N ARG A 56 29.79 -41.41 27.56
CA ARG A 56 28.39 -41.35 28.03
C ARG A 56 28.24 -40.29 29.14
N THR A 57 29.15 -40.30 30.13
CA THR A 57 29.12 -39.33 31.23
C THR A 57 29.30 -37.88 30.72
N LEU A 58 30.15 -37.69 29.75
CA LEU A 58 30.33 -36.36 29.10
C LEU A 58 29.06 -35.92 28.39
N LEU A 59 28.39 -36.82 27.65
CA LEU A 59 27.14 -36.52 26.97
C LEU A 59 26.02 -36.19 27.97
N GLU A 60 25.89 -36.96 29.04
CA GLU A 60 24.91 -36.72 30.12
C GLU A 60 25.16 -35.35 30.81
N ALA A 61 26.41 -34.99 31.06
CA ALA A 61 26.79 -33.68 31.61
C ALA A 61 26.45 -32.53 30.66
N LEU A 62 26.71 -32.68 29.36
CA LEU A 62 26.34 -31.68 28.34
C LEU A 62 24.83 -31.53 28.20
N LEU A 63 24.07 -32.63 28.24
CA LEU A 63 22.61 -32.61 28.26
C LEU A 63 22.05 -31.94 29.51
N ALA A 64 22.63 -32.22 30.69
CA ALA A 64 22.23 -31.56 31.92
C ALA A 64 22.51 -30.03 31.88
N LEU A 65 23.68 -29.64 31.40
CA LEU A 65 24.02 -28.22 31.21
C LEU A 65 23.09 -27.53 30.17
N PHE A 66 22.75 -28.24 29.11
CA PHE A 66 21.78 -27.74 28.14
C PHE A 66 20.39 -27.58 28.74
N ALA A 67 19.92 -28.56 29.52
CA ALA A 67 18.65 -28.49 30.23
C ALA A 67 18.63 -27.34 31.24
N ILE A 68 19.68 -27.17 32.03
CA ILE A 68 19.83 -26.04 32.97
C ILE A 68 19.80 -24.71 32.23
N LYS A 69 20.56 -24.59 31.14
CA LYS A 69 20.54 -23.40 30.29
C LYS A 69 19.15 -23.14 29.72
N TYR A 70 18.45 -24.16 29.28
CA TYR A 70 17.11 -24.06 28.74
C TYR A 70 16.07 -23.62 29.79
N PHE A 71 16.15 -24.15 31.00
CA PHE A 71 15.24 -23.79 32.09
C PHE A 71 15.55 -22.44 32.73
N LEU A 72 16.84 -22.03 32.74
CA LEU A 72 17.30 -20.72 33.22
C LEU A 72 17.29 -19.64 32.14
N ALA A 73 17.20 -20.03 30.88
CA ALA A 73 17.00 -19.04 29.82
C ALA A 73 15.65 -18.37 30.05
N SER A 74 15.69 -17.08 30.29
CA SER A 74 14.49 -16.26 30.33
C SER A 74 13.71 -16.54 29.06
N ARG A 75 12.46 -16.98 29.17
CA ARG A 75 11.57 -17.11 28.01
C ARG A 75 11.54 -15.73 27.36
N TYR A 76 11.96 -15.67 26.09
CA TYR A 76 11.94 -14.44 25.33
C TYR A 76 10.50 -13.95 25.27
N SER A 77 10.15 -13.02 26.14
CA SER A 77 8.97 -12.20 26.01
C SER A 77 9.42 -10.99 25.17
N GLN A 78 8.70 -10.73 24.11
CA GLN A 78 8.95 -9.57 23.25
C GLN A 78 8.76 -8.27 24.04
N ASP A 79 8.12 -8.36 25.20
CA ASP A 79 7.81 -7.24 26.11
C ASP A 79 8.92 -6.90 27.12
N ASP A 80 9.92 -7.78 27.33
CA ASP A 80 10.88 -7.60 28.42
C ASP A 80 12.07 -6.67 28.12
N LYS A 81 12.27 -6.22 26.88
CA LYS A 81 13.44 -5.36 26.56
C LYS A 81 13.20 -3.87 26.78
N ASP A 82 11.96 -3.43 26.76
CA ASP A 82 11.61 -2.02 26.88
C ASP A 82 10.71 -1.71 28.09
N ASN A 83 10.37 -2.70 28.92
CA ASN A 83 9.52 -2.46 30.06
C ASN A 83 10.36 -2.02 31.26
N MET A 84 10.20 -0.76 31.63
CA MET A 84 10.66 -0.22 32.89
C MET A 84 9.91 -0.94 34.02
N VAL A 85 10.61 -1.74 34.82
CA VAL A 85 10.00 -2.43 35.98
C VAL A 85 9.87 -1.42 37.12
N LEU A 86 8.66 -0.89 37.27
CA LEU A 86 8.34 0.02 38.38
C LEU A 86 8.05 -0.76 39.66
N SER A 87 8.48 -0.23 40.79
CA SER A 87 8.06 -0.73 42.11
C SER A 87 6.55 -0.44 42.31
N LYS A 88 5.93 -1.18 43.21
CA LYS A 88 4.50 -0.95 43.53
C LYS A 88 4.23 0.48 43.97
N LYS A 89 5.15 1.08 44.73
CA LYS A 89 5.04 2.48 45.20
C LYS A 89 5.09 3.46 44.02
N GLU A 90 6.03 3.30 43.08
CA GLU A 90 6.12 4.13 41.88
C GLU A 90 4.91 3.96 40.98
N THR A 91 4.39 2.76 40.88
CA THR A 91 3.14 2.51 40.12
C THR A 91 1.95 3.21 40.77
N ASP A 92 1.80 3.12 42.10
CA ASP A 92 0.72 3.78 42.83
C ASP A 92 0.83 5.31 42.74
N GLU A 93 2.03 5.87 42.84
CA GLU A 93 2.29 7.31 42.64
C GLU A 93 1.96 7.77 41.22
N LEU A 94 2.34 7.01 40.19
CA LEU A 94 1.98 7.30 38.79
C LEU A 94 0.48 7.24 38.53
N ILE A 95 -0.22 6.31 39.19
CA ILE A 95 -1.68 6.20 39.07
C ILE A 95 -2.38 7.38 39.76
N GLU A 96 -1.88 7.84 40.92
CA GLU A 96 -2.41 8.99 41.64
C GLU A 96 -2.18 10.30 40.88
N ASP A 97 -1.04 10.44 40.22
CA ASP A 97 -0.67 11.63 39.43
C ASP A 97 -1.27 11.59 38.01
N TRP A 98 -1.81 10.45 37.57
CA TRP A 98 -2.31 10.29 36.22
C TRP A 98 -3.63 11.05 36.01
N VAL A 99 -3.57 12.05 35.16
CA VAL A 99 -4.74 12.74 34.63
C VAL A 99 -5.01 12.19 33.24
N PRO A 100 -6.22 11.62 32.96
CA PRO A 100 -6.54 11.10 31.64
C PRO A 100 -6.43 12.20 30.60
N GLU A 101 -5.47 12.04 29.68
CA GLU A 101 -5.44 12.89 28.50
C GLU A 101 -6.54 12.50 27.52
N PRO A 102 -7.07 13.42 26.71
CA PRO A 102 -8.01 13.09 25.67
C PRO A 102 -7.38 12.04 24.72
N VAL A 103 -8.11 11.00 24.39
CA VAL A 103 -7.66 9.97 23.41
C VAL A 103 -7.37 10.59 22.05
N VAL A 104 -8.00 11.71 21.74
CA VAL A 104 -7.85 12.46 20.50
C VAL A 104 -7.60 13.92 20.84
N VAL A 105 -6.57 14.50 20.25
CA VAL A 105 -6.31 15.94 20.33
C VAL A 105 -7.41 16.68 19.57
N ASP A 106 -7.89 17.79 20.11
CA ASP A 106 -8.90 18.62 19.44
C ASP A 106 -8.40 19.06 18.06
N LEU A 107 -9.30 19.02 17.09
CA LEU A 107 -9.01 19.46 15.74
C LEU A 107 -8.67 20.96 15.76
N ARG A 108 -7.55 21.32 15.15
CA ARG A 108 -7.11 22.72 15.05
C ARG A 108 -8.10 23.53 14.22
N GLU A 109 -8.32 24.77 14.57
CA GLU A 109 -9.24 25.67 13.84
C GLU A 109 -8.84 25.81 12.37
N ASP A 110 -7.53 25.86 12.09
CA ASP A 110 -6.99 25.98 10.74
C ASP A 110 -7.02 24.67 9.92
N GLU A 111 -7.52 23.57 10.50
CA GLU A 111 -7.75 22.29 9.81
C GLU A 111 -9.23 21.96 9.61
N LYS A 112 -10.15 22.60 10.33
CA LYS A 112 -11.61 22.32 10.25
C LYS A 112 -12.15 22.41 8.83
N TRP A 113 -11.62 23.30 8.02
CA TRP A 113 -11.99 23.43 6.61
C TRP A 113 -11.86 22.13 5.82
N GLN A 114 -10.95 21.23 6.20
CA GLN A 114 -10.75 19.96 5.51
C GLN A 114 -11.97 19.03 5.60
N ILE A 115 -12.72 19.13 6.69
CA ILE A 115 -13.97 18.37 6.89
C ILE A 115 -15.15 19.15 6.29
N GLU A 116 -15.23 20.45 6.56
CA GLU A 116 -16.35 21.30 6.16
C GLU A 116 -16.49 21.45 4.63
N THR A 117 -15.38 21.35 3.90
CA THR A 117 -15.38 21.45 2.44
C THR A 117 -15.60 20.12 1.71
N ASN A 118 -15.76 19.00 2.42
CA ASN A 118 -16.07 17.72 1.78
C ASN A 118 -17.49 17.76 1.17
N PRO A 119 -17.64 17.58 -0.15
CA PRO A 119 -18.95 17.59 -0.76
C PRO A 119 -19.71 16.30 -0.48
N ILE A 120 -21.04 16.43 -0.27
CA ILE A 120 -21.98 15.32 -0.25
C ILE A 120 -22.67 15.31 -1.61
N LEU A 121 -22.63 14.19 -2.31
CA LEU A 121 -23.32 14.01 -3.58
C LEU A 121 -24.80 13.68 -3.33
N ASN A 122 -25.70 14.46 -3.92
CA ASN A 122 -27.13 14.22 -3.88
C ASN A 122 -27.56 13.55 -5.20
N GLY A 123 -27.83 12.26 -5.16
CA GLY A 123 -28.21 11.46 -6.34
C GLY A 123 -27.08 10.57 -6.86
N ALA A 124 -27.19 10.15 -8.11
CA ALA A 124 -26.27 9.23 -8.76
C ALA A 124 -24.95 9.92 -9.15
N VAL A 125 -23.84 9.16 -9.09
CA VAL A 125 -22.57 9.59 -9.64
C VAL A 125 -22.67 9.59 -11.16
N SER A 126 -22.59 10.77 -11.76
CA SER A 126 -22.69 10.95 -13.20
C SER A 126 -21.86 12.15 -13.67
N LYS A 127 -21.87 12.41 -14.98
CA LYS A 127 -21.18 13.56 -15.58
C LYS A 127 -21.57 14.90 -14.92
N ARG A 128 -22.81 15.02 -14.44
CA ARG A 128 -23.29 16.19 -13.70
C ARG A 128 -23.95 15.71 -12.41
N VAL A 129 -23.63 16.40 -11.33
CA VAL A 129 -24.05 16.03 -9.98
C VAL A 129 -24.62 17.24 -9.24
N ASP A 130 -25.48 16.96 -8.28
CA ASP A 130 -25.87 17.93 -7.27
C ASP A 130 -25.01 17.67 -6.02
N ILE A 131 -24.44 18.73 -5.47
CA ILE A 131 -23.55 18.63 -4.30
C ILE A 131 -24.02 19.54 -3.18
N GLN A 132 -23.80 19.07 -1.97
CA GLN A 132 -23.98 19.88 -0.75
C GLN A 132 -22.62 20.01 -0.06
N GLN A 133 -22.25 21.26 0.29
CA GLN A 133 -21.08 21.58 1.12
C GLN A 133 -21.56 22.44 2.29
N GLY A 134 -21.55 21.90 3.50
CA GLY A 134 -22.19 22.52 4.65
C GLY A 134 -23.69 22.81 4.36
N ASP A 135 -24.10 24.06 4.49
CA ASP A 135 -25.48 24.50 4.20
C ASP A 135 -25.70 24.90 2.72
N SER A 136 -24.66 24.94 1.91
CA SER A 136 -24.76 25.36 0.50
C SER A 136 -25.04 24.17 -0.41
N ILE A 137 -26.04 24.31 -1.30
CA ILE A 137 -26.39 23.33 -2.32
C ILE A 137 -26.05 23.89 -3.70
N SER A 138 -25.26 23.17 -4.46
CA SER A 138 -24.95 23.48 -5.86
C SER A 138 -25.51 22.38 -6.75
N THR A 139 -26.39 22.76 -7.68
CA THR A 139 -27.04 21.84 -8.61
C THR A 139 -26.41 21.85 -9.99
N ASN A 140 -26.52 20.73 -10.69
CA ASN A 140 -26.06 20.56 -12.07
C ASN A 140 -24.56 20.90 -12.28
N VAL A 141 -23.72 20.49 -11.33
CA VAL A 141 -22.27 20.72 -11.33
C VAL A 141 -21.59 19.68 -12.23
N LEU A 142 -20.74 20.12 -13.14
CA LEU A 142 -19.94 19.25 -14.02
C LEU A 142 -18.86 18.53 -13.19
N ASN A 143 -18.87 17.22 -13.20
CA ASN A 143 -18.13 16.38 -12.25
C ASN A 143 -16.78 15.90 -12.81
N PHE A 144 -15.69 16.40 -12.24
CA PHE A 144 -14.32 15.94 -12.47
C PHE A 144 -13.66 15.37 -11.20
N ALA A 145 -14.47 14.98 -10.21
CA ALA A 145 -13.97 14.45 -8.93
C ALA A 145 -14.20 12.94 -8.75
N SER A 146 -15.04 12.33 -9.56
CA SER A 146 -15.38 10.91 -9.45
C SER A 146 -14.52 10.02 -10.32
N LEU A 147 -14.22 8.81 -9.84
CA LEU A 147 -13.37 7.83 -10.53
C LEU A 147 -14.16 6.89 -11.48
N ASP A 148 -15.42 7.16 -11.76
CA ASP A 148 -16.21 6.44 -12.77
C ASP A 148 -15.77 6.84 -14.18
N PHE A 149 -14.56 6.40 -14.57
CA PHE A 149 -13.90 6.83 -15.79
C PHE A 149 -14.70 6.50 -17.07
N LEU A 150 -15.39 5.36 -17.11
CA LEU A 150 -16.21 4.96 -18.24
C LEU A 150 -17.63 5.56 -18.20
N GLY A 151 -18.06 6.10 -17.07
CA GLY A 151 -19.40 6.65 -16.89
C GLY A 151 -20.51 5.61 -16.91
N MET A 152 -20.19 4.37 -16.53
CA MET A 152 -21.08 3.23 -16.64
C MET A 152 -21.94 3.00 -15.39
N SER A 153 -21.66 3.69 -14.28
CA SER A 153 -22.41 3.53 -13.01
C SER A 153 -23.91 3.86 -13.15
N THR A 154 -24.26 4.70 -14.11
CA THR A 154 -25.66 5.10 -14.42
C THR A 154 -26.17 4.57 -15.76
N ASP A 155 -25.43 3.67 -16.41
CA ASP A 155 -25.90 3.04 -17.63
C ASP A 155 -27.20 2.27 -17.39
N LYS A 156 -28.15 2.44 -18.31
CA LYS A 156 -29.51 1.91 -18.16
C LYS A 156 -29.50 0.37 -18.01
N LYS A 157 -28.72 -0.34 -18.82
CA LYS A 157 -28.64 -1.81 -18.81
C LYS A 157 -27.97 -2.30 -17.52
N VAL A 158 -26.95 -1.60 -17.06
CA VAL A 158 -26.26 -1.92 -15.80
C VAL A 158 -27.21 -1.77 -14.62
N VAL A 159 -27.95 -0.67 -14.56
CA VAL A 159 -28.92 -0.42 -13.49
C VAL A 159 -30.07 -1.43 -13.54
N GLU A 160 -30.65 -1.71 -14.72
CA GLU A 160 -31.75 -2.67 -14.88
C GLU A 160 -31.31 -4.08 -14.42
N ASN A 161 -30.16 -4.58 -14.88
CA ASN A 161 -29.64 -5.89 -14.47
C ASN A 161 -29.34 -5.95 -12.96
N SER A 162 -28.83 -4.88 -12.38
CA SER A 162 -28.58 -4.78 -10.93
C SER A 162 -29.90 -4.84 -10.13
N VAL A 163 -30.94 -4.15 -10.58
CA VAL A 163 -32.26 -4.19 -9.95
C VAL A 163 -32.88 -5.58 -10.05
N GLU A 164 -32.76 -6.24 -11.21
CA GLU A 164 -33.23 -7.62 -11.39
C GLU A 164 -32.50 -8.59 -10.46
N CYS A 165 -31.18 -8.47 -10.36
CA CYS A 165 -30.39 -9.23 -9.40
C CYS A 165 -30.88 -9.05 -7.95
N ILE A 166 -31.18 -7.83 -7.52
CA ILE A 166 -31.72 -7.58 -6.18
C ILE A 166 -33.05 -8.31 -5.96
N ARG A 167 -33.91 -8.37 -6.98
CA ARG A 167 -35.21 -9.08 -6.90
C ARG A 167 -35.05 -10.60 -6.82
N GLU A 168 -34.04 -11.15 -7.49
CA GLU A 168 -33.82 -12.59 -7.56
C GLU A 168 -33.04 -13.14 -6.35
N VAL A 169 -31.94 -12.47 -5.96
CA VAL A 169 -31.00 -13.02 -4.97
C VAL A 169 -30.84 -12.16 -3.72
N GLY A 170 -31.52 -11.03 -3.64
CA GLY A 170 -31.48 -10.12 -2.49
C GLY A 170 -30.33 -9.11 -2.52
N VAL A 171 -30.23 -8.31 -1.46
CA VAL A 171 -29.31 -7.15 -1.38
C VAL A 171 -27.89 -7.54 -1.00
N GLY A 172 -27.71 -8.62 -0.23
CA GLY A 172 -26.40 -8.96 0.33
C GLY A 172 -26.21 -10.45 0.51
N ALA A 173 -24.95 -10.86 0.51
CA ALA A 173 -24.55 -12.26 0.64
C ALA A 173 -24.62 -12.80 2.09
N CYS A 174 -24.77 -11.92 3.08
CA CYS A 174 -24.93 -12.23 4.51
C CYS A 174 -23.82 -13.10 5.15
N GLY A 175 -22.67 -13.21 4.51
CA GLY A 175 -21.53 -13.97 5.02
C GLY A 175 -20.29 -13.86 4.16
N PRO A 176 -19.15 -14.32 4.67
CA PRO A 176 -17.92 -14.39 3.90
C PRO A 176 -18.01 -15.42 2.76
N PRO A 177 -17.25 -15.27 1.68
CA PRO A 177 -17.27 -16.19 0.55
C PRO A 177 -17.06 -17.66 0.93
N ASN A 178 -16.19 -17.96 1.89
CA ASN A 178 -15.92 -19.33 2.36
C ASN A 178 -16.95 -19.86 3.37
N PHE A 179 -17.90 -19.03 3.81
CA PHE A 179 -18.91 -19.35 4.80
C PHE A 179 -20.32 -19.00 4.32
N TYR A 180 -20.72 -19.57 3.16
CA TYR A 180 -22.02 -19.41 2.52
C TYR A 180 -22.32 -18.01 1.92
N GLY A 181 -21.31 -17.12 1.79
CA GLY A 181 -21.49 -15.80 1.16
C GLY A 181 -21.36 -15.82 -0.35
N THR A 182 -20.88 -16.91 -0.96
CA THR A 182 -20.76 -17.02 -2.43
C THR A 182 -22.09 -17.40 -3.07
N GLN A 183 -22.55 -16.57 -4.00
CA GLN A 183 -23.74 -16.81 -4.83
C GLN A 183 -23.32 -17.04 -6.29
N SER A 184 -24.22 -17.56 -7.13
CA SER A 184 -23.94 -17.86 -8.55
C SER A 184 -23.47 -16.65 -9.36
N VAL A 185 -23.93 -15.45 -9.02
CA VAL A 185 -23.51 -14.19 -9.65
C VAL A 185 -22.06 -13.85 -9.37
N HIS A 186 -21.54 -14.20 -8.19
CA HIS A 186 -20.12 -14.03 -7.85
C HIS A 186 -19.24 -14.97 -8.70
N VAL A 187 -19.67 -16.22 -8.87
CA VAL A 187 -18.93 -17.19 -9.72
C VAL A 187 -18.85 -16.68 -11.15
N ARG A 188 -19.98 -16.22 -11.70
CA ARG A 188 -20.02 -15.64 -13.04
C ARG A 188 -19.13 -14.41 -13.19
N CYS A 189 -19.18 -13.49 -12.24
CA CYS A 189 -18.34 -12.28 -12.29
C CYS A 189 -16.85 -12.61 -12.23
N ARG A 190 -16.46 -13.59 -11.42
CA ARG A 190 -15.10 -14.13 -11.37
C ARG A 190 -14.64 -14.66 -12.72
N GLU A 191 -15.48 -15.44 -13.40
CA GLU A 191 -15.21 -15.99 -14.73
C GLU A 191 -15.14 -14.89 -15.79
N ASP A 192 -16.07 -13.92 -15.76
CA ASP A 192 -16.09 -12.78 -16.68
C ASP A 192 -14.81 -11.91 -16.53
N LEU A 193 -14.35 -11.64 -15.30
CA LEU A 193 -13.11 -10.92 -15.03
C LEU A 193 -11.88 -11.67 -15.53
N ALA A 194 -11.77 -12.97 -15.22
CA ALA A 194 -10.65 -13.79 -15.66
C ALA A 194 -10.56 -13.84 -17.20
N MET A 195 -11.70 -14.06 -17.87
CA MET A 195 -11.80 -14.06 -19.33
C MET A 195 -11.43 -12.70 -19.93
N PHE A 196 -11.95 -11.61 -19.39
CA PHE A 196 -11.66 -10.25 -19.87
C PHE A 196 -10.18 -9.92 -19.82
N LEU A 197 -9.51 -10.28 -18.72
CA LEU A 197 -8.10 -10.01 -18.52
C LEU A 197 -7.17 -11.00 -19.22
N GLY A 198 -7.67 -12.16 -19.64
CA GLY A 198 -6.84 -13.26 -20.13
C GLY A 198 -6.03 -13.93 -19.02
N ALA A 199 -6.53 -13.93 -17.79
CA ALA A 199 -5.96 -14.62 -16.64
C ALA A 199 -6.56 -16.03 -16.50
N GLU A 200 -5.86 -16.93 -15.81
CA GLU A 200 -6.39 -18.28 -15.57
C GLU A 200 -7.57 -18.29 -14.60
N ASP A 201 -7.53 -17.40 -13.58
CA ASP A 201 -8.56 -17.28 -12.58
C ASP A 201 -8.55 -15.91 -11.89
N CYS A 202 -9.58 -15.63 -11.09
CA CYS A 202 -9.78 -14.39 -10.37
C CYS A 202 -10.40 -14.65 -8.99
N ILE A 203 -10.18 -13.74 -8.04
CA ILE A 203 -10.83 -13.71 -6.73
C ILE A 203 -11.29 -12.28 -6.44
N MET A 204 -12.49 -12.13 -5.84
CA MET A 204 -13.08 -10.82 -5.57
C MET A 204 -13.11 -10.51 -4.08
N TYR A 205 -12.99 -9.23 -3.77
CA TYR A 205 -13.02 -8.66 -2.42
C TYR A 205 -14.13 -7.60 -2.31
N GLY A 206 -14.76 -7.50 -1.17
CA GLY A 206 -15.88 -6.57 -0.95
C GLY A 206 -15.50 -5.09 -1.00
N GLN A 207 -14.21 -4.76 -0.82
CA GLN A 207 -13.69 -3.38 -0.87
C GLN A 207 -12.37 -3.34 -1.63
N ASP A 208 -12.19 -2.33 -2.48
CA ASP A 208 -10.98 -2.15 -3.29
C ASP A 208 -9.75 -1.85 -2.44
N PHE A 209 -9.82 -0.92 -1.49
CA PHE A 209 -8.71 -0.61 -0.59
C PHE A 209 -8.25 -1.81 0.25
N ALA A 210 -9.16 -2.68 0.66
CA ALA A 210 -8.85 -3.90 1.41
C ALA A 210 -8.18 -4.98 0.55
N THR A 211 -8.26 -4.89 -0.77
CA THR A 211 -7.73 -5.91 -1.69
C THR A 211 -6.22 -6.07 -1.57
N PRO A 212 -5.36 -5.05 -1.78
CA PRO A 212 -3.92 -5.21 -1.65
C PRO A 212 -3.50 -5.58 -0.21
N ILE A 213 -4.18 -5.04 0.80
CA ILE A 213 -3.96 -5.34 2.23
C ILE A 213 -4.23 -6.81 2.55
N SER A 214 -5.07 -7.47 1.77
CA SER A 214 -5.36 -8.89 1.91
C SER A 214 -4.51 -9.78 0.99
N VAL A 215 -4.19 -9.31 -0.21
CA VAL A 215 -3.42 -10.07 -1.21
C VAL A 215 -1.95 -10.20 -0.79
N LEU A 216 -1.26 -9.10 -0.49
CA LEU A 216 0.17 -9.15 -0.19
C LEU A 216 0.50 -10.05 1.01
N PRO A 217 -0.20 -9.97 2.17
CA PRO A 217 0.09 -10.85 3.31
C PRO A 217 -0.18 -12.34 3.08
N CYS A 218 -0.93 -12.71 2.03
CA CYS A 218 -1.08 -14.12 1.65
C CYS A 218 0.24 -14.71 1.15
N PHE A 219 1.03 -13.90 0.46
CA PHE A 219 2.24 -14.34 -0.23
C PHE A 219 3.51 -13.94 0.49
N LEU A 220 3.50 -12.87 1.26
CA LEU A 220 4.64 -12.29 1.95
C LEU A 220 4.60 -12.54 3.44
N LYS A 221 5.74 -12.94 4.03
CA LYS A 221 5.93 -13.23 5.46
C LYS A 221 7.28 -12.69 5.93
N ARG A 222 7.52 -12.77 7.23
CA ARG A 222 8.84 -12.47 7.82
C ARG A 222 9.93 -13.29 7.13
N GLY A 223 10.99 -12.62 6.69
CA GLY A 223 12.11 -13.20 5.96
C GLY A 223 11.94 -13.20 4.43
N ASP A 224 10.74 -12.93 3.91
CA ASP A 224 10.54 -12.65 2.50
C ASP A 224 10.95 -11.22 2.16
N ILE A 225 11.13 -10.91 0.87
CA ILE A 225 11.59 -9.61 0.39
C ILE A 225 10.57 -9.06 -0.60
N VAL A 226 10.23 -7.81 -0.42
CA VAL A 226 9.43 -7.04 -1.37
C VAL A 226 10.11 -5.73 -1.70
N ILE A 227 10.20 -5.41 -2.98
CA ILE A 227 10.68 -4.12 -3.47
C ILE A 227 9.45 -3.37 -3.99
N VAL A 228 9.14 -2.24 -3.39
CA VAL A 228 7.91 -1.49 -3.65
C VAL A 228 8.27 -0.13 -4.26
N ASP A 229 7.51 0.28 -5.26
CA ASP A 229 7.56 1.64 -5.77
C ASP A 229 7.21 2.61 -4.65
N GLY A 230 8.13 3.51 -4.31
CA GLY A 230 7.94 4.48 -3.24
C GLY A 230 6.80 5.48 -3.50
N GLY A 231 6.44 5.66 -4.78
CA GLY A 231 5.30 6.48 -5.21
C GLY A 231 3.97 5.75 -5.26
N ALA A 232 3.92 4.46 -4.94
CA ALA A 232 2.69 3.68 -4.92
C ALA A 232 1.68 4.26 -3.92
N TYR A 233 0.38 4.10 -4.21
CA TYR A 233 -0.65 4.63 -3.32
C TYR A 233 -0.65 3.95 -1.94
N VAL A 234 -1.23 4.64 -0.96
CA VAL A 234 -1.16 4.24 0.47
C VAL A 234 -1.64 2.81 0.74
N GLY A 235 -2.57 2.27 -0.05
CA GLY A 235 -3.05 0.89 0.09
C GLY A 235 -1.96 -0.15 -0.14
N LEU A 236 -1.11 0.03 -1.17
CA LEU A 236 0.03 -0.84 -1.44
C LEU A 236 1.14 -0.67 -0.39
N GLN A 237 1.42 0.57 0.02
CA GLN A 237 2.39 0.85 1.08
C GLN A 237 2.00 0.14 2.39
N LYS A 238 0.72 0.25 2.80
CA LYS A 238 0.19 -0.42 3.99
C LYS A 238 0.19 -1.94 3.85
N ALA A 239 -0.14 -2.47 2.68
CA ALA A 239 -0.13 -3.90 2.41
C ALA A 239 1.27 -4.51 2.61
N ALA A 240 2.31 -3.83 2.11
CA ALA A 240 3.70 -4.23 2.32
C ALA A 240 4.06 -4.22 3.81
N MET A 241 3.73 -3.14 4.53
CA MET A 241 4.01 -3.01 5.97
C MET A 241 3.30 -4.08 6.82
N ILE A 242 2.03 -4.35 6.54
CA ILE A 242 1.23 -5.37 7.26
C ILE A 242 1.78 -6.78 7.02
N SER A 243 2.39 -7.03 5.85
CA SER A 243 3.01 -8.32 5.52
C SER A 243 4.20 -8.67 6.42
N ARG A 244 4.80 -7.68 7.10
CA ARG A 244 5.96 -7.83 8.00
C ARG A 244 7.18 -8.48 7.33
N CYS A 245 7.28 -8.38 6.02
CA CYS A 245 8.45 -8.81 5.25
C CYS A 245 9.54 -7.73 5.27
N ASN A 246 10.69 -8.02 4.67
CA ASN A 246 11.72 -7.02 4.43
C ASN A 246 11.30 -6.17 3.24
N ILE A 247 11.18 -4.87 3.45
CA ILE A 247 10.72 -3.92 2.44
C ILE A 247 11.88 -3.04 2.00
N GLU A 248 12.11 -3.01 0.69
CA GLU A 248 12.97 -2.04 0.03
C GLU A 248 12.11 -1.12 -0.83
N TRP A 249 12.47 0.15 -0.92
CA TRP A 249 11.74 1.15 -1.68
C TRP A 249 12.62 1.68 -2.79
N PHE A 250 12.11 1.68 -4.02
CA PHE A 250 12.78 2.36 -5.13
C PHE A 250 12.05 3.65 -5.51
N ASN A 251 12.77 4.58 -6.11
CA ASN A 251 12.20 5.85 -6.56
C ASN A 251 11.14 5.61 -7.62
N HIS A 252 10.06 6.39 -7.58
CA HIS A 252 8.90 6.21 -8.43
C HIS A 252 9.25 6.09 -9.90
N ASN A 253 8.84 4.98 -10.53
CA ASN A 253 9.11 4.60 -11.91
C ASN A 253 10.59 4.63 -12.34
N ASP A 254 11.55 4.72 -11.40
CA ASP A 254 12.98 4.67 -11.66
C ASP A 254 13.48 3.21 -11.71
N LEU A 255 13.48 2.64 -12.91
CA LEU A 255 13.92 1.26 -13.12
C LEU A 255 15.45 1.09 -13.01
N ASP A 256 16.24 2.16 -13.09
CA ASP A 256 17.68 2.13 -12.85
C ASP A 256 17.96 2.00 -11.35
N ASP A 257 17.24 2.73 -10.52
CA ASP A 257 17.29 2.61 -9.07
C ASP A 257 16.81 1.20 -8.62
N LEU A 258 15.69 0.71 -9.17
CA LEU A 258 15.23 -0.66 -8.95
C LEU A 258 16.32 -1.70 -9.27
N GLU A 259 16.96 -1.58 -10.42
CA GLU A 259 18.00 -2.53 -10.85
C GLU A 259 19.23 -2.45 -9.94
N SER A 260 19.64 -1.25 -9.50
CA SER A 260 20.71 -1.03 -8.52
C SER A 260 20.43 -1.72 -7.17
N ILE A 261 19.21 -1.59 -6.66
CA ILE A 261 18.78 -2.28 -5.43
C ILE A 261 18.84 -3.79 -5.60
N LEU A 262 18.34 -4.31 -6.72
CA LEU A 262 18.37 -5.74 -7.03
C LEU A 262 19.80 -6.30 -7.16
N GLU A 263 20.72 -5.56 -7.77
CA GLU A 263 22.13 -5.92 -7.86
C GLU A 263 22.82 -6.01 -6.49
N ASN A 264 22.52 -5.07 -5.61
CA ASN A 264 23.04 -5.06 -4.24
C ASN A 264 22.50 -6.25 -3.43
N LEU A 265 21.21 -6.54 -3.56
CA LEU A 265 20.57 -7.66 -2.86
C LEU A 265 20.97 -9.02 -3.41
N SER A 266 21.31 -9.14 -4.71
CA SER A 266 21.55 -10.44 -5.37
C SER A 266 22.65 -11.24 -4.69
N LYS A 267 23.72 -10.60 -4.23
CA LYS A 267 24.86 -11.26 -3.57
C LYS A 267 24.47 -11.91 -2.24
N ASP A 268 23.62 -11.24 -1.48
CA ASP A 268 23.13 -11.75 -0.19
C ASP A 268 22.08 -12.85 -0.39
N LEU A 269 21.29 -12.72 -1.47
CA LEU A 269 20.23 -13.67 -1.81
C LEU A 269 20.73 -15.00 -2.37
N GLU A 270 21.92 -15.03 -2.98
CA GLU A 270 22.56 -16.26 -3.46
C GLU A 270 23.06 -17.15 -2.30
N GLN A 271 23.43 -16.55 -1.19
CA GLN A 271 23.99 -17.24 -0.02
C GLN A 271 22.96 -17.48 1.09
N GLY A 272 21.80 -16.84 1.01
CA GLY A 272 20.74 -16.88 2.01
C GLY A 272 19.76 -18.06 1.85
N PRO A 273 18.87 -18.26 2.83
CA PRO A 273 17.80 -19.23 2.71
C PRO A 273 16.83 -18.85 1.59
N LEU A 274 16.12 -19.85 1.03
CA LEU A 274 15.06 -19.61 0.05
C LEU A 274 13.95 -18.77 0.67
N ASN A 275 13.67 -17.64 0.05
CA ASN A 275 12.61 -16.71 0.41
C ASN A 275 11.76 -16.34 -0.81
N ARG A 276 10.59 -15.79 -0.56
CA ARG A 276 9.74 -15.22 -1.61
C ARG A 276 10.21 -13.81 -1.92
N ARG A 277 10.12 -13.44 -3.21
CA ARG A 277 10.68 -12.18 -3.73
C ARG A 277 9.68 -11.56 -4.68
N PHE A 278 9.26 -10.34 -4.39
CA PHE A 278 8.29 -9.63 -5.20
C PHE A 278 8.73 -8.20 -5.47
N ILE A 279 8.37 -7.71 -6.66
CA ILE A 279 8.35 -6.30 -7.01
C ILE A 279 6.89 -5.87 -7.03
N VAL A 280 6.57 -4.71 -6.49
CA VAL A 280 5.21 -4.16 -6.39
C VAL A 280 5.20 -2.75 -6.98
N THR A 281 4.36 -2.52 -7.97
CA THR A 281 4.12 -1.19 -8.56
C THR A 281 2.71 -1.09 -9.12
N GLU A 282 2.33 0.09 -9.62
CA GLU A 282 1.04 0.35 -10.25
C GLU A 282 1.16 0.36 -11.78
N GLY A 283 0.12 -0.10 -12.47
CA GLY A 283 0.03 -0.02 -13.93
C GLY A 283 -0.24 1.41 -14.41
N LEU A 284 -1.02 2.15 -13.65
CA LEU A 284 -1.22 3.60 -13.79
C LEU A 284 -1.26 4.19 -12.38
N SER A 285 -0.29 5.03 -12.07
CA SER A 285 -0.12 5.58 -10.73
C SER A 285 -1.31 6.46 -10.31
N GLU A 286 -1.86 6.17 -9.12
CA GLU A 286 -2.87 7.02 -8.50
C GLU A 286 -2.31 8.38 -8.10
N ASN A 287 -1.06 8.39 -7.66
CA ASN A 287 -0.41 9.56 -7.10
C ASN A 287 0.17 10.50 -8.14
N PHE A 288 0.55 9.99 -9.33
CA PHE A 288 1.27 10.75 -10.34
C PHE A 288 0.59 10.74 -11.71
N GLY A 289 -0.29 9.77 -11.98
CA GLY A 289 -0.99 9.64 -13.26
C GLY A 289 -0.09 9.24 -14.43
N ASP A 290 0.99 8.51 -14.15
CA ASP A 290 1.96 7.98 -15.12
C ASP A 290 2.08 6.46 -14.99
N SER A 291 2.84 5.82 -15.88
CA SER A 291 3.00 4.36 -15.93
C SER A 291 4.47 3.96 -16.06
N PRO A 292 4.89 2.83 -15.47
CA PRO A 292 6.23 2.30 -15.66
C PRO A 292 6.43 1.74 -17.08
N ASP A 293 7.69 1.65 -17.53
CA ASP A 293 8.05 0.82 -18.68
C ASP A 293 7.90 -0.66 -18.31
N LEU A 294 6.71 -1.22 -18.60
CA LEU A 294 6.37 -2.59 -18.23
C LEU A 294 7.27 -3.62 -18.92
N LYS A 295 7.74 -3.34 -20.14
CA LYS A 295 8.61 -4.27 -20.86
C LYS A 295 9.94 -4.42 -20.13
N ARG A 296 10.59 -3.31 -19.78
CA ARG A 296 11.83 -3.31 -19.02
C ARG A 296 11.64 -3.90 -17.63
N LEU A 297 10.51 -3.60 -16.97
CA LEU A 297 10.17 -4.15 -15.65
C LEU A 297 10.08 -5.69 -15.68
N VAL A 298 9.45 -6.27 -16.71
CA VAL A 298 9.38 -7.73 -16.92
C VAL A 298 10.76 -8.32 -17.19
N GLU A 299 11.60 -7.65 -17.98
CA GLU A 299 12.99 -8.08 -18.20
C GLU A 299 13.78 -8.11 -16.89
N ILE A 300 13.67 -7.07 -16.07
CA ILE A 300 14.33 -6.97 -14.75
C ILE A 300 13.85 -8.08 -13.81
N LYS A 301 12.52 -8.26 -13.65
CA LYS A 301 12.00 -9.30 -12.76
C LYS A 301 12.49 -10.69 -13.13
N ASN A 302 12.54 -10.98 -14.43
CA ASN A 302 13.00 -12.29 -14.94
C ASN A 302 14.51 -12.48 -14.72
N LYS A 303 15.34 -11.43 -14.96
CA LYS A 303 16.78 -11.43 -14.74
C LYS A 303 17.13 -11.75 -13.27
N TYR A 304 16.45 -11.11 -12.32
CA TYR A 304 16.73 -11.26 -10.89
C TYR A 304 15.85 -12.29 -10.18
N LYS A 305 14.97 -13.00 -10.91
CA LYS A 305 14.07 -14.05 -10.40
C LYS A 305 13.14 -13.56 -9.31
N PHE A 306 12.59 -12.37 -9.48
CA PHE A 306 11.50 -11.81 -8.70
C PHE A 306 10.16 -12.08 -9.39
N ARG A 307 9.07 -12.03 -8.63
CA ARG A 307 7.70 -12.03 -9.13
C ARG A 307 7.16 -10.61 -9.13
N LEU A 308 6.23 -10.33 -10.04
CA LEU A 308 5.61 -9.01 -10.16
C LEU A 308 4.19 -9.02 -9.62
N ILE A 309 3.90 -8.11 -8.71
CA ILE A 309 2.56 -7.70 -8.31
C ILE A 309 2.30 -6.36 -8.98
N LEU A 310 1.36 -6.32 -9.90
CA LEU A 310 0.95 -5.12 -10.61
C LEU A 310 -0.44 -4.70 -10.17
N ASP A 311 -0.56 -3.53 -9.55
CA ASP A 311 -1.85 -2.94 -9.25
C ASP A 311 -2.36 -2.16 -10.46
N GLU A 312 -3.43 -2.65 -11.03
CA GLU A 312 -4.07 -2.07 -12.21
C GLU A 312 -5.42 -1.41 -11.90
N SER A 313 -5.60 -0.97 -10.68
CA SER A 313 -6.86 -0.35 -10.25
C SER A 313 -7.25 0.88 -11.07
N ASN A 314 -6.26 1.63 -11.59
CA ASN A 314 -6.50 2.79 -12.46
C ASN A 314 -6.31 2.48 -13.96
N SER A 315 -5.59 1.42 -14.31
CA SER A 315 -5.26 1.10 -15.70
C SER A 315 -6.30 0.21 -16.38
N ILE A 316 -6.93 -0.71 -15.64
CA ILE A 316 -8.03 -1.53 -16.18
C ILE A 316 -9.27 -0.65 -16.42
N GLY A 317 -9.82 -0.75 -17.63
CA GLY A 317 -10.90 0.10 -18.12
C GLY A 317 -10.43 1.44 -18.68
N THR A 318 -9.13 1.77 -18.60
CA THR A 318 -8.59 3.06 -19.07
C THR A 318 -7.47 2.90 -20.10
N LEU A 319 -6.54 1.98 -19.87
CA LEU A 319 -5.40 1.72 -20.75
C LEU A 319 -5.62 0.48 -21.61
N GLY A 320 -4.95 0.48 -22.76
CA GLY A 320 -5.14 -0.54 -23.78
C GLY A 320 -6.26 -0.19 -24.77
N ASP A 321 -6.38 -0.92 -25.86
CA ASP A 321 -7.40 -0.66 -26.87
C ASP A 321 -8.76 -1.21 -26.47
N ASN A 322 -8.77 -2.24 -25.64
CA ASN A 322 -9.97 -2.84 -25.05
C ASN A 322 -10.09 -2.57 -23.54
N GLY A 323 -9.21 -1.76 -22.96
CA GLY A 323 -9.24 -1.44 -21.54
C GLY A 323 -8.73 -2.57 -20.64
N ARG A 324 -7.87 -3.46 -21.15
CA ARG A 324 -7.31 -4.56 -20.36
C ARG A 324 -6.07 -4.17 -19.54
N GLY A 325 -5.79 -2.89 -19.43
CA GLY A 325 -4.71 -2.34 -18.60
C GLY A 325 -3.37 -2.22 -19.30
N LEU A 326 -2.32 -2.00 -18.52
CA LEU A 326 -0.97 -1.72 -19.02
C LEU A 326 -0.36 -2.89 -19.82
N PRO A 327 -0.54 -4.18 -19.48
CA PRO A 327 -0.05 -5.29 -20.30
C PRO A 327 -0.57 -5.29 -21.74
N GLU A 328 -1.82 -4.85 -21.97
CA GLU A 328 -2.36 -4.71 -23.32
C GLU A 328 -1.62 -3.64 -24.13
N VAL A 329 -1.25 -2.51 -23.49
CA VAL A 329 -0.50 -1.43 -24.16
C VAL A 329 0.85 -1.92 -24.69
N TYR A 330 1.51 -2.76 -23.92
CA TYR A 330 2.84 -3.31 -24.25
C TYR A 330 2.78 -4.66 -24.99
N ASN A 331 1.59 -5.21 -25.27
CA ASN A 331 1.39 -6.57 -25.81
C ASN A 331 2.13 -7.63 -25.00
N ILE A 332 2.13 -7.52 -23.68
CA ILE A 332 2.70 -8.48 -22.74
C ILE A 332 1.61 -9.45 -22.30
N PRO A 333 1.83 -10.77 -22.42
CA PRO A 333 0.88 -11.76 -21.93
C PRO A 333 0.61 -11.59 -20.44
N ARG A 334 -0.63 -11.73 -20.00
CA ARG A 334 -1.00 -11.62 -18.59
C ARG A 334 -0.24 -12.63 -17.70
N SER A 335 0.15 -13.77 -18.25
CA SER A 335 0.97 -14.78 -17.55
C SER A 335 2.37 -14.29 -17.14
N GLU A 336 2.86 -13.18 -17.72
CA GLU A 336 4.11 -12.56 -17.26
C GLU A 336 3.92 -11.74 -15.97
N ILE A 337 2.69 -11.51 -15.54
CA ILE A 337 2.35 -10.80 -14.30
C ILE A 337 1.78 -11.82 -13.32
N GLU A 338 2.55 -12.18 -12.31
CA GLU A 338 2.15 -13.24 -11.37
C GLU A 338 0.89 -12.89 -10.59
N ILE A 339 0.75 -11.62 -10.20
CA ILE A 339 -0.40 -11.15 -9.44
C ILE A 339 -0.84 -9.80 -10.01
N THR A 340 -2.07 -9.75 -10.51
CA THR A 340 -2.75 -8.50 -10.89
C THR A 340 -3.77 -8.14 -9.82
N ILE A 341 -3.68 -6.94 -9.26
CA ILE A 341 -4.71 -6.37 -8.38
C ILE A 341 -5.51 -5.35 -9.19
N GLY A 342 -6.82 -5.28 -8.97
CA GLY A 342 -7.66 -4.31 -9.65
C GLY A 342 -8.84 -3.85 -8.81
N SER A 343 -9.44 -2.73 -9.20
CA SER A 343 -10.62 -2.15 -8.56
C SER A 343 -11.86 -2.30 -9.45
N MET A 344 -12.97 -2.68 -8.85
CA MET A 344 -14.30 -2.67 -9.48
C MET A 344 -15.05 -1.35 -9.20
N ALA A 345 -14.50 -0.51 -8.32
CA ALA A 345 -15.13 0.74 -7.88
C ALA A 345 -14.77 1.95 -8.75
N ARG A 346 -13.83 1.81 -9.68
CA ARG A 346 -13.35 2.90 -10.55
C ARG A 346 -13.97 2.79 -11.95
N SER A 347 -13.26 2.36 -12.94
CA SER A 347 -13.76 2.27 -14.33
C SER A 347 -15.05 1.45 -14.48
N PHE A 348 -15.23 0.43 -13.65
CA PHE A 348 -16.47 -0.38 -13.67
C PHE A 348 -17.62 0.21 -12.84
N GLY A 349 -17.49 1.41 -12.26
CA GLY A 349 -18.57 2.15 -11.60
C GLY A 349 -19.34 1.37 -10.52
N SER A 350 -18.73 0.36 -9.89
CA SER A 350 -19.35 -0.54 -8.93
C SER A 350 -18.67 -0.42 -7.54
N SER A 351 -18.40 -1.52 -6.88
CA SER A 351 -17.71 -1.59 -5.59
C SER A 351 -16.81 -2.82 -5.54
N GLY A 352 -15.85 -2.79 -4.60
CA GLY A 352 -14.95 -3.89 -4.37
C GLY A 352 -13.71 -3.88 -5.25
N GLY A 353 -12.87 -4.87 -5.02
CA GLY A 353 -11.66 -5.11 -5.79
C GLY A 353 -11.52 -6.57 -6.15
N PHE A 354 -10.50 -6.89 -6.92
CA PHE A 354 -10.21 -8.25 -7.32
C PHE A 354 -8.71 -8.50 -7.44
N CYS A 355 -8.35 -9.78 -7.44
CA CYS A 355 -7.01 -10.23 -7.77
C CYS A 355 -7.11 -11.30 -8.84
N ALA A 356 -6.33 -11.18 -9.92
CA ALA A 356 -6.27 -12.13 -11.02
C ALA A 356 -4.84 -12.66 -11.19
N GLY A 357 -4.71 -13.91 -11.63
CA GLY A 357 -3.42 -14.57 -11.83
C GLY A 357 -3.60 -16.05 -12.14
N ASP A 358 -2.54 -16.82 -11.87
CA ASP A 358 -2.56 -18.27 -12.01
C ASP A 358 -3.55 -18.91 -11.03
N LYS A 359 -4.14 -20.02 -11.43
CA LYS A 359 -5.16 -20.74 -10.67
C LYS A 359 -4.66 -21.15 -9.27
N ASP A 360 -3.42 -21.58 -9.16
CA ASP A 360 -2.83 -21.99 -7.87
C ASP A 360 -2.65 -20.80 -6.94
N MET A 361 -2.29 -19.62 -7.47
CA MET A 361 -2.18 -18.37 -6.71
C MET A 361 -3.55 -17.92 -6.18
N ILE A 362 -4.58 -18.04 -7.00
CA ILE A 362 -5.96 -17.72 -6.58
C ILE A 362 -6.45 -18.71 -5.54
N TYR A 363 -6.21 -20.02 -5.74
CA TYR A 363 -6.60 -21.05 -4.77
C TYR A 363 -5.94 -20.84 -3.40
N HIS A 364 -4.66 -20.46 -3.39
CA HIS A 364 -3.97 -20.10 -2.15
C HIS A 364 -4.65 -18.95 -1.40
N GLN A 365 -5.08 -17.90 -2.10
CA GLN A 365 -5.78 -16.77 -1.49
C GLN A 365 -7.14 -17.15 -0.91
N ILE A 366 -7.89 -18.03 -1.56
CA ILE A 366 -9.18 -18.54 -1.06
C ILE A 366 -9.02 -19.14 0.34
N LEU A 367 -7.88 -19.76 0.64
CA LEU A 367 -7.61 -20.40 1.93
C LEU A 367 -6.95 -19.48 2.96
N THR A 368 -6.26 -18.41 2.52
CA THR A 368 -5.35 -17.66 3.41
C THR A 368 -5.64 -16.17 3.47
N SER A 369 -6.45 -15.62 2.57
CA SER A 369 -6.74 -14.18 2.54
C SER A 369 -7.74 -13.79 3.62
N ASN A 370 -7.32 -12.91 4.53
CA ASN A 370 -8.15 -12.50 5.66
C ASN A 370 -9.48 -11.86 5.25
N ALA A 371 -9.48 -10.96 4.27
CA ALA A 371 -10.71 -10.31 3.83
C ALA A 371 -11.64 -11.28 3.09
N TYR A 372 -11.10 -12.25 2.35
CA TYR A 372 -11.92 -13.25 1.68
C TYR A 372 -12.52 -14.28 2.64
N VAL A 373 -11.74 -14.70 3.63
CA VAL A 373 -12.16 -15.75 4.58
C VAL A 373 -13.11 -15.19 5.63
N PHE A 374 -12.91 -13.95 6.11
CA PHE A 374 -13.61 -13.45 7.31
C PHE A 374 -14.51 -12.22 7.04
N SER A 375 -14.38 -11.53 5.91
CA SER A 375 -15.26 -10.40 5.58
C SER A 375 -16.44 -10.83 4.73
N ALA A 376 -17.55 -10.12 4.82
CA ALA A 376 -18.72 -10.36 3.97
C ALA A 376 -18.36 -10.27 2.48
N ALA A 377 -18.95 -11.16 1.68
CA ALA A 377 -18.79 -11.13 0.23
C ALA A 377 -19.36 -9.82 -0.36
N LEU A 378 -18.85 -9.48 -1.54
CA LEU A 378 -19.36 -8.35 -2.32
C LEU A 378 -20.89 -8.44 -2.48
N PRO A 379 -21.65 -7.34 -2.38
CA PRO A 379 -23.08 -7.36 -2.68
C PRO A 379 -23.33 -7.91 -4.09
N PRO A 380 -24.30 -8.84 -4.27
CA PRO A 380 -24.50 -9.56 -5.53
C PRO A 380 -24.79 -8.64 -6.73
N TYR A 381 -25.54 -7.57 -6.53
CA TYR A 381 -25.82 -6.58 -7.58
C TYR A 381 -24.58 -5.82 -8.06
N CYS A 382 -23.57 -5.64 -7.21
CA CYS A 382 -22.29 -5.05 -7.60
C CYS A 382 -21.53 -5.99 -8.55
N ALA A 383 -21.53 -7.30 -8.28
CA ALA A 383 -20.93 -8.31 -9.17
C ALA A 383 -21.64 -8.35 -10.54
N VAL A 384 -22.98 -8.27 -10.56
CA VAL A 384 -23.77 -8.22 -11.80
C VAL A 384 -23.48 -6.94 -12.60
N ALA A 385 -23.32 -5.80 -11.95
CA ALA A 385 -22.93 -4.55 -12.60
C ALA A 385 -21.61 -4.72 -13.36
N VAL A 386 -20.58 -5.23 -12.69
CA VAL A 386 -19.25 -5.50 -13.31
C VAL A 386 -19.35 -6.47 -14.48
N SER A 387 -20.04 -7.61 -14.31
CA SER A 387 -20.26 -8.58 -15.40
C SER A 387 -20.98 -7.96 -16.60
N THR A 388 -21.95 -7.07 -16.35
CA THR A 388 -22.69 -6.38 -17.42
C THR A 388 -21.78 -5.45 -18.22
N ILE A 389 -20.92 -4.70 -17.55
CA ILE A 389 -19.97 -3.76 -18.17
C ILE A 389 -18.90 -4.52 -18.96
N ILE A 390 -18.32 -5.57 -18.38
CA ILE A 390 -17.33 -6.41 -19.06
C ILE A 390 -17.91 -6.99 -20.35
N LYS A 391 -19.14 -7.51 -20.31
CA LYS A 391 -19.83 -8.04 -21.50
C LYS A 391 -20.06 -6.97 -22.54
N ALA A 392 -20.47 -5.76 -22.15
CA ALA A 392 -20.65 -4.67 -23.09
C ALA A 392 -19.34 -4.32 -23.82
N ILE A 393 -18.20 -4.32 -23.10
CA ILE A 393 -16.89 -4.09 -23.70
C ILE A 393 -16.52 -5.24 -24.66
N ILE A 394 -16.67 -6.49 -24.25
CA ILE A 394 -16.31 -7.66 -25.07
C ILE A 394 -17.20 -7.77 -26.31
N ASP A 395 -18.50 -7.54 -26.19
CA ASP A 395 -19.46 -7.64 -27.30
C ASP A 395 -19.18 -6.62 -28.43
N GLU A 396 -18.52 -5.50 -28.11
CA GLU A 396 -18.18 -4.45 -29.07
C GLU A 396 -16.68 -4.44 -29.46
N GLU A 397 -15.95 -5.47 -29.07
CA GLU A 397 -14.53 -5.60 -29.43
C GLU A 397 -14.38 -5.90 -30.93
N VAL A 398 -13.53 -5.11 -31.59
CA VAL A 398 -13.18 -5.29 -33.00
C VAL A 398 -11.66 -5.28 -33.13
N GLU A 399 -11.11 -6.37 -33.70
CA GLU A 399 -9.67 -6.51 -33.89
C GLU A 399 -9.05 -5.30 -34.61
N GLY A 400 -7.97 -4.77 -34.05
CA GLY A 400 -7.23 -3.60 -34.59
C GLY A 400 -7.94 -2.26 -34.44
N LYS A 401 -9.00 -2.17 -33.64
CA LYS A 401 -9.68 -0.91 -33.34
C LYS A 401 -9.81 -0.69 -31.84
N VAL A 402 -9.73 0.56 -31.44
CA VAL A 402 -10.02 0.94 -30.05
C VAL A 402 -11.51 0.71 -29.78
N ASN A 403 -11.79 0.04 -28.68
CA ASN A 403 -13.16 -0.28 -28.24
C ASN A 403 -14.01 0.99 -28.10
N PRO A 404 -15.28 0.98 -28.57
CA PRO A 404 -16.16 2.14 -28.51
C PRO A 404 -16.41 2.71 -27.12
N HIS A 405 -16.34 1.88 -26.06
CA HIS A 405 -16.47 2.31 -24.68
C HIS A 405 -15.18 2.99 -24.13
N ILE A 406 -14.02 2.60 -24.64
CA ILE A 406 -12.71 3.11 -24.19
C ILE A 406 -12.29 4.36 -24.98
N ARG A 407 -12.60 4.41 -26.27
CA ARG A 407 -12.19 5.49 -27.19
C ARG A 407 -12.53 6.90 -26.69
N PRO A 408 -13.77 7.20 -26.22
CA PRO A 408 -14.10 8.54 -25.76
C PRO A 408 -13.23 8.99 -24.57
N LEU A 409 -12.90 8.08 -23.65
CA LEU A 409 -12.03 8.39 -22.52
C LEU A 409 -10.61 8.74 -23.00
N LYS A 410 -10.03 7.95 -23.91
CA LYS A 410 -8.71 8.23 -24.50
C LYS A 410 -8.67 9.59 -25.20
N GLU A 411 -9.67 9.88 -26.03
CA GLU A 411 -9.78 11.15 -26.75
C GLU A 411 -9.95 12.35 -25.79
N ASN A 412 -10.81 12.22 -24.81
CA ASN A 412 -11.06 13.25 -23.80
C ASN A 412 -9.83 13.52 -22.93
N SER A 413 -9.11 12.48 -22.50
CA SER A 413 -7.89 12.61 -21.71
C SER A 413 -6.81 13.36 -22.51
N ALA A 414 -6.49 12.89 -23.70
CA ALA A 414 -5.51 13.54 -24.57
C ALA A 414 -5.89 15.01 -24.87
N TYR A 415 -7.18 15.27 -25.09
CA TYR A 415 -7.67 16.62 -25.39
C TYR A 415 -7.50 17.56 -24.19
N LEU A 416 -7.97 17.18 -23.01
CA LEU A 416 -7.86 18.04 -21.82
C LEU A 416 -6.40 18.29 -21.44
N HIS A 417 -5.55 17.26 -21.44
CA HIS A 417 -4.11 17.43 -21.23
C HIS A 417 -3.49 18.41 -22.23
N SER A 418 -3.90 18.34 -23.50
CA SER A 418 -3.38 19.25 -24.52
C SER A 418 -3.75 20.72 -24.27
N LEU A 419 -4.96 21.00 -23.75
CA LEU A 419 -5.37 22.34 -23.39
C LEU A 419 -4.49 22.94 -22.29
N PHE A 420 -4.22 22.17 -21.23
CA PHE A 420 -3.39 22.65 -20.11
C PHE A 420 -1.91 22.75 -20.50
N ASN A 421 -1.35 21.75 -21.18
CA ASN A 421 0.05 21.75 -21.60
C ASN A 421 0.41 22.87 -22.59
N ASN A 422 -0.51 23.26 -23.48
CA ASN A 422 -0.26 24.28 -24.49
C ASN A 422 -0.52 25.71 -23.99
N SER A 423 -1.00 25.89 -22.76
CA SER A 423 -1.32 27.21 -22.22
C SER A 423 -0.08 27.92 -21.66
N LYS A 424 0.48 28.86 -22.42
CA LYS A 424 1.60 29.71 -21.98
C LYS A 424 1.29 30.59 -20.77
N GLU A 425 0.02 30.88 -20.53
CA GLU A 425 -0.39 31.65 -19.37
C GLU A 425 -0.40 30.82 -18.10
N LEU A 426 -0.99 29.61 -18.16
CA LEU A 426 -1.09 28.70 -17.02
C LEU A 426 0.27 28.11 -16.62
N SER A 427 1.20 27.92 -17.55
CA SER A 427 2.53 27.37 -17.24
C SER A 427 3.35 28.22 -16.25
N LYS A 428 2.94 29.47 -15.99
CA LYS A 428 3.51 30.32 -14.94
C LYS A 428 2.97 30.02 -13.53
N TYR A 429 1.91 29.26 -13.45
CA TYR A 429 1.20 28.99 -12.19
C TYR A 429 1.17 27.52 -11.85
N VAL A 430 0.99 26.65 -12.83
CA VAL A 430 0.89 25.19 -12.65
C VAL A 430 1.61 24.42 -13.73
N THR A 431 2.14 23.27 -13.35
CA THR A 431 2.75 22.27 -14.24
C THR A 431 1.89 21.02 -14.25
N VAL A 432 1.62 20.46 -15.45
CA VAL A 432 0.97 19.16 -15.62
C VAL A 432 1.98 18.06 -15.29
N LYS A 433 1.62 17.14 -14.38
CA LYS A 433 2.49 16.05 -13.93
C LYS A 433 2.12 14.69 -14.52
N SER A 434 0.84 14.48 -14.81
CA SER A 434 0.33 13.23 -15.38
C SER A 434 0.62 13.10 -16.88
N ASP A 435 0.69 11.86 -17.35
CA ASP A 435 0.80 11.56 -18.77
C ASP A 435 -0.50 11.85 -19.53
N SER A 436 -0.38 12.17 -20.82
CA SER A 436 -1.53 12.59 -21.65
C SER A 436 -2.59 11.51 -21.86
N TYR A 437 -2.28 10.27 -21.61
CA TYR A 437 -3.23 9.15 -21.67
C TYR A 437 -3.93 8.88 -20.34
N SER A 438 -3.46 9.50 -19.26
CA SER A 438 -4.07 9.33 -17.93
C SER A 438 -5.48 9.93 -17.91
N PRO A 439 -6.47 9.21 -17.36
CA PRO A 439 -7.81 9.77 -17.13
C PRO A 439 -7.84 10.76 -15.97
N SER A 440 -6.72 10.93 -15.28
CA SER A 440 -6.56 11.87 -14.15
C SER A 440 -5.51 12.91 -14.51
N LEU A 441 -5.94 14.15 -14.71
CA LEU A 441 -5.04 15.28 -14.98
C LEU A 441 -4.56 15.84 -13.64
N HIS A 442 -3.27 15.76 -13.37
CA HIS A 442 -2.61 16.25 -12.16
C HIS A 442 -1.93 17.61 -12.43
N LEU A 443 -2.33 18.62 -11.68
CA LEU A 443 -1.82 19.99 -11.77
C LEU A 443 -1.13 20.37 -10.47
N ARG A 444 0.19 20.57 -10.52
CA ARG A 444 1.02 21.00 -9.40
C ARG A 444 1.33 22.48 -9.53
N ILE A 445 1.36 23.22 -8.42
CA ILE A 445 1.84 24.61 -8.43
C ILE A 445 3.29 24.61 -8.96
N ASP A 446 3.56 25.53 -9.89
CA ASP A 446 4.85 25.61 -10.57
C ASP A 446 6.01 25.86 -9.61
N ALA A 447 7.19 25.31 -9.89
CA ALA A 447 8.34 25.36 -9.00
C ALA A 447 8.82 26.80 -8.73
N ASP A 448 8.89 27.64 -9.77
CA ASP A 448 9.32 29.04 -9.63
C ASP A 448 8.33 29.83 -8.75
N LEU A 449 7.04 29.51 -8.88
CA LEU A 449 6.00 30.15 -8.06
C LEU A 449 6.07 29.64 -6.60
N ARG A 450 6.36 28.37 -6.38
CA ARG A 450 6.55 27.81 -5.04
C ARG A 450 7.73 28.44 -4.32
N GLU A 451 8.87 28.61 -5.02
CA GLU A 451 10.03 29.33 -4.49
C GLU A 451 9.68 30.79 -4.16
N ALA A 452 8.96 31.49 -5.03
CA ALA A 452 8.51 32.86 -4.81
C ALA A 452 7.53 33.02 -3.63
N LEU A 453 6.85 31.94 -3.23
CA LEU A 453 5.91 31.87 -2.09
C LEU A 453 6.57 31.33 -0.82
N ASP A 454 7.88 31.07 -0.82
CA ASP A 454 8.65 30.48 0.30
C ASP A 454 8.06 29.14 0.77
N LEU A 455 7.56 28.33 -0.17
CA LEU A 455 7.03 27.01 0.10
C LEU A 455 8.15 25.96 0.04
N PRO A 456 8.13 24.95 0.92
CA PRO A 456 9.07 23.82 0.85
C PRO A 456 8.97 23.10 -0.50
N ASP A 457 10.09 22.60 -1.01
CA ASP A 457 10.11 21.84 -2.25
C ASP A 457 9.22 20.60 -2.19
N VAL A 458 9.20 19.93 -1.03
CA VAL A 458 8.49 18.67 -0.79
C VAL A 458 8.01 18.56 0.66
N TYR A 459 7.01 17.71 0.87
CA TYR A 459 6.45 17.37 2.18
C TYR A 459 6.52 15.86 2.42
N GLY A 460 6.68 15.45 3.70
CA GLY A 460 6.74 14.03 4.06
C GLY A 460 8.00 13.33 3.56
N GLY A 461 7.96 12.00 3.54
CA GLY A 461 9.06 11.15 3.09
C GLY A 461 10.20 10.96 4.12
N PRO A 462 11.18 10.10 3.80
CA PRO A 462 12.30 9.79 4.68
C PRO A 462 13.15 11.04 4.98
N GLY A 463 13.43 11.28 6.26
CA GLY A 463 14.25 12.42 6.69
C GLY A 463 13.53 13.76 6.76
N SER A 464 12.25 13.84 6.39
CA SER A 464 11.43 15.05 6.56
C SER A 464 11.25 15.44 8.04
N ALA A 465 10.79 16.67 8.28
CA ALA A 465 10.45 17.14 9.62
C ALA A 465 9.39 16.25 10.28
N VAL A 466 8.38 15.81 9.52
CA VAL A 466 7.33 14.89 9.96
C VAL A 466 7.91 13.55 10.42
N THR A 467 8.76 12.93 9.61
CA THR A 467 9.38 11.64 9.94
C THR A 467 10.31 11.75 11.16
N LYS A 468 11.06 12.84 11.29
CA LYS A 468 11.92 13.10 12.46
C LYS A 468 11.10 13.31 13.72
N ALA A 469 10.00 14.03 13.63
CA ALA A 469 9.11 14.28 14.75
C ALA A 469 8.47 13.01 15.29
N LEU A 470 7.97 12.16 14.39
CA LEU A 470 7.41 10.84 14.74
C LEU A 470 8.41 9.96 15.47
N LYS A 471 9.67 9.92 15.01
CA LYS A 471 10.75 9.17 15.68
C LYS A 471 11.04 9.69 17.09
N ASN A 472 10.79 10.96 17.34
CA ASN A 472 11.01 11.60 18.63
C ASN A 472 9.77 11.57 19.54
N GLY A 473 8.69 10.91 19.14
CA GLY A 473 7.45 10.82 19.93
C GLY A 473 6.66 12.13 20.00
N ASN A 474 6.90 13.06 19.10
CA ASN A 474 6.24 14.36 19.10
C ASN A 474 5.01 14.33 18.17
N GLU A 475 3.85 13.98 18.72
CA GLU A 475 2.59 13.83 17.97
C GLU A 475 2.02 15.16 17.44
N GLU A 476 2.39 16.29 18.05
CA GLU A 476 1.96 17.62 17.58
C GLU A 476 2.43 17.97 16.16
N LEU A 477 3.41 17.23 15.62
CA LEU A 477 4.00 17.46 14.31
C LEU A 477 3.40 16.57 13.19
N PHE A 478 2.25 15.90 13.39
CA PHE A 478 1.47 15.34 12.29
C PHE A 478 0.90 16.43 11.37
N PHE A 479 0.87 17.66 11.83
CA PHE A 479 0.44 18.82 11.10
C PHE A 479 1.64 19.56 10.49
N ASP A 480 1.64 19.69 9.17
CA ASP A 480 2.55 20.59 8.46
C ASP A 480 1.77 21.82 7.99
N GLN A 481 2.11 22.97 8.56
CA GLN A 481 1.39 24.22 8.28
C GLN A 481 1.50 24.65 6.81
N TYR A 482 2.61 24.38 6.14
CA TYR A 482 2.80 24.75 4.74
C TYR A 482 2.02 23.81 3.82
N TYR A 483 2.00 22.50 4.12
CA TYR A 483 1.14 21.55 3.43
C TYR A 483 -0.34 21.90 3.55
N ASN A 484 -0.77 22.25 4.77
CA ASN A 484 -2.15 22.68 5.04
C ASN A 484 -2.48 23.97 4.29
N LEU A 485 -1.58 24.96 4.30
CA LEU A 485 -1.75 26.23 3.59
C LEU A 485 -1.86 26.01 2.07
N GLU A 486 -0.95 25.26 1.47
CA GLU A 486 -0.98 24.97 0.03
C GLU A 486 -2.24 24.20 -0.35
N SER A 487 -2.61 23.18 0.44
CA SER A 487 -3.86 22.42 0.27
C SER A 487 -5.09 23.30 0.39
N PHE A 488 -5.11 24.28 1.30
CA PHE A 488 -6.19 25.26 1.44
C PHE A 488 -6.32 26.18 0.22
N LYS A 489 -5.19 26.60 -0.39
CA LYS A 489 -5.23 27.38 -1.62
C LYS A 489 -5.80 26.57 -2.80
N LEU A 490 -5.44 25.27 -2.91
CA LEU A 490 -6.06 24.38 -3.88
C LEU A 490 -7.57 24.21 -3.62
N GLN A 491 -7.97 24.10 -2.34
CA GLN A 491 -9.40 24.07 -2.00
C GLN A 491 -10.12 25.37 -2.36
N THR A 492 -9.46 26.51 -2.23
CA THR A 492 -10.01 27.80 -2.66
C THR A 492 -10.26 27.82 -4.17
N ILE A 493 -9.34 27.24 -4.96
CA ILE A 493 -9.53 27.05 -6.41
C ILE A 493 -10.76 26.18 -6.67
N ILE A 494 -10.90 25.05 -5.96
CA ILE A 494 -12.05 24.14 -6.09
C ILE A 494 -13.35 24.88 -5.78
N ASN A 495 -13.41 25.65 -4.68
CA ASN A 495 -14.60 26.38 -4.30
C ASN A 495 -15.05 27.37 -5.38
N LYS A 496 -14.10 28.13 -5.98
CA LYS A 496 -14.38 29.00 -7.12
C LYS A 496 -14.88 28.25 -8.35
N CYS A 497 -14.32 27.05 -8.60
CA CYS A 497 -14.78 26.19 -9.69
C CYS A 497 -16.22 25.70 -9.43
N VAL A 498 -16.55 25.33 -8.20
CA VAL A 498 -17.91 24.90 -7.81
C VAL A 498 -18.93 26.02 -7.96
N GLU A 499 -18.58 27.26 -7.62
CA GLU A 499 -19.41 28.45 -7.88
C GLU A 499 -19.73 28.58 -9.37
N ALA A 500 -18.75 28.27 -10.24
CA ALA A 500 -18.90 28.20 -11.69
C ALA A 500 -19.38 26.84 -12.20
N LYS A 501 -19.95 25.98 -11.35
CA LYS A 501 -20.54 24.69 -11.71
C LYS A 501 -19.56 23.68 -12.33
N VAL A 502 -18.30 23.66 -11.86
CA VAL A 502 -17.29 22.65 -12.17
C VAL A 502 -16.72 22.12 -10.86
N LEU A 503 -16.68 20.80 -10.69
CA LEU A 503 -16.16 20.11 -9.49
C LEU A 503 -14.87 19.37 -9.80
N PRO A 504 -13.68 19.97 -9.68
CA PRO A 504 -12.42 19.24 -9.59
C PRO A 504 -12.19 18.70 -8.17
N THR A 505 -11.12 17.95 -7.99
CA THR A 505 -10.68 17.49 -6.67
C THR A 505 -9.22 17.85 -6.43
N ARG A 506 -8.68 17.51 -5.27
CA ARG A 506 -7.27 17.66 -4.92
C ARG A 506 -6.74 16.43 -4.23
N THR A 507 -5.44 16.27 -4.18
CA THR A 507 -4.82 15.23 -3.39
C THR A 507 -5.15 15.41 -1.91
N LYS A 508 -5.49 14.31 -1.26
CA LYS A 508 -5.60 14.21 0.20
C LYS A 508 -4.63 13.14 0.65
N ARG A 509 -3.64 13.52 1.46
CA ARG A 509 -2.62 12.60 1.92
C ARG A 509 -2.41 12.71 3.41
N ILE A 510 -1.99 11.62 4.00
CA ILE A 510 -1.59 11.55 5.39
C ILE A 510 -0.05 11.47 5.37
N LEU A 511 0.62 12.61 5.56
CA LEU A 511 2.05 12.78 5.33
C LEU A 511 2.94 11.73 5.99
N HIS A 512 2.58 11.28 7.19
CA HIS A 512 3.34 10.26 7.92
C HIS A 512 3.15 8.84 7.39
N HIS A 513 2.22 8.63 6.46
CA HIS A 513 2.02 7.35 5.76
C HIS A 513 2.76 7.29 4.43
N GLU A 514 3.21 8.40 3.90
CA GLU A 514 3.84 8.48 2.59
C GLU A 514 5.35 8.18 2.69
N VAL A 515 5.83 7.32 1.82
CA VAL A 515 7.25 6.92 1.75
C VAL A 515 8.06 7.96 0.97
N LEU A 516 7.56 8.42 -0.16
CA LEU A 516 8.20 9.49 -0.94
C LEU A 516 7.71 10.88 -0.52
N PRO A 517 8.58 11.89 -0.65
CA PRO A 517 8.18 13.29 -0.56
C PRO A 517 7.11 13.63 -1.60
N ILE A 518 6.10 14.37 -1.18
CA ILE A 518 4.96 14.75 -2.02
C ILE A 518 4.70 16.24 -2.00
N VAL A 519 3.94 16.69 -3.00
CA VAL A 519 3.42 18.07 -3.10
C VAL A 519 1.92 17.97 -3.38
N PRO A 520 1.08 18.84 -2.79
CA PRO A 520 -0.35 18.87 -3.10
C PRO A 520 -0.62 19.20 -4.58
N GLU A 521 -1.64 18.58 -5.13
CA GLU A 521 -2.03 18.76 -6.53
C GLU A 521 -3.54 18.94 -6.66
N LEU A 522 -3.94 19.77 -7.62
CA LEU A 522 -5.30 19.82 -8.11
C LEU A 522 -5.48 18.73 -9.16
N ILE A 523 -6.60 17.99 -9.07
CA ILE A 523 -6.84 16.84 -9.95
C ILE A 523 -8.18 17.01 -10.67
N LEU A 524 -8.19 16.68 -11.96
CA LEU A 524 -9.41 16.54 -12.75
C LEU A 524 -9.50 15.09 -13.26
N HIS A 525 -10.49 14.34 -12.76
CA HIS A 525 -10.81 13.01 -13.25
C HIS A 525 -11.72 13.12 -14.48
N ILE A 526 -11.24 12.61 -15.60
CA ILE A 526 -11.90 12.69 -16.90
C ILE A 526 -12.80 11.46 -17.04
N ASN A 527 -14.01 11.69 -17.60
CA ASN A 527 -14.98 10.64 -17.80
C ASN A 527 -15.26 10.50 -19.31
N ALA A 528 -15.51 9.27 -19.77
CA ALA A 528 -15.82 8.97 -21.17
C ALA A 528 -17.07 9.73 -21.69
N THR A 529 -18.00 10.06 -20.80
CA THR A 529 -19.25 10.78 -21.16
C THR A 529 -19.09 12.30 -21.26
N HIS A 530 -17.94 12.87 -20.89
CA HIS A 530 -17.66 14.29 -21.11
C HIS A 530 -17.65 14.61 -22.60
N THR A 531 -18.26 15.73 -22.97
CA THR A 531 -18.19 16.26 -24.34
C THR A 531 -17.03 17.25 -24.46
N LYS A 532 -16.59 17.51 -25.69
CA LYS A 532 -15.57 18.52 -25.94
C LYS A 532 -15.96 19.88 -25.37
N GLN A 533 -17.25 20.27 -25.45
CA GLN A 533 -17.76 21.49 -24.85
C GLN A 533 -17.65 21.51 -23.32
N ASP A 534 -17.90 20.35 -22.66
CA ASP A 534 -17.71 20.24 -21.21
C ASP A 534 -16.24 20.42 -20.83
N LEU A 535 -15.31 19.85 -21.62
CA LEU A 535 -13.86 19.97 -21.40
C LEU A 535 -13.36 21.41 -21.62
N ASP A 536 -13.80 22.08 -22.71
CA ASP A 536 -13.48 23.48 -22.97
C ASP A 536 -13.99 24.39 -21.85
N TYR A 537 -15.21 24.13 -21.37
CA TYR A 537 -15.81 24.88 -20.26
C TYR A 537 -15.02 24.66 -18.96
N ALA A 538 -14.72 23.40 -18.62
CA ALA A 538 -13.92 23.07 -17.44
C ALA A 538 -12.54 23.72 -17.49
N TYR A 539 -11.85 23.64 -18.64
CA TYR A 539 -10.58 24.30 -18.84
C TYR A 539 -10.68 25.82 -18.57
N SER A 540 -11.67 26.50 -19.14
CA SER A 540 -11.84 27.94 -18.96
C SER A 540 -12.08 28.35 -17.51
N VAL A 541 -12.93 27.58 -16.78
CA VAL A 541 -13.26 27.84 -15.38
C VAL A 541 -12.06 27.55 -14.47
N VAL A 542 -11.43 26.39 -14.63
CA VAL A 542 -10.31 25.97 -13.78
C VAL A 542 -9.11 26.88 -14.00
N SER A 543 -8.79 27.23 -15.25
CA SER A 543 -7.70 28.15 -15.59
C SER A 543 -7.87 29.51 -14.93
N LYS A 544 -9.08 30.08 -15.03
CA LYS A 544 -9.39 31.36 -14.38
C LYS A 544 -9.28 31.27 -12.87
N ALA A 545 -9.81 30.22 -12.26
CA ALA A 545 -9.76 30.02 -10.81
C ALA A 545 -8.32 29.88 -10.29
N ILE A 546 -7.45 29.15 -11.04
CA ILE A 546 -6.02 29.02 -10.75
C ILE A 546 -5.33 30.39 -10.79
N ILE A 547 -5.47 31.11 -11.91
CA ILE A 547 -4.82 32.42 -12.11
C ILE A 547 -5.27 33.39 -11.01
N ASP A 548 -6.60 33.55 -10.82
CA ASP A 548 -7.16 34.49 -9.84
C ASP A 548 -6.73 34.17 -8.38
N THR A 549 -6.54 32.90 -8.05
CA THR A 549 -6.16 32.50 -6.68
C THR A 549 -4.66 32.62 -6.46
N LEU A 550 -3.85 32.08 -7.37
CA LEU A 550 -2.40 32.07 -7.19
C LEU A 550 -1.79 33.45 -7.42
N GLU A 551 -2.35 34.27 -8.32
CA GLU A 551 -1.92 35.65 -8.49
C GLU A 551 -2.25 36.51 -7.26
N HIS A 552 -3.43 36.29 -6.64
CA HIS A 552 -3.79 36.95 -5.38
C HIS A 552 -2.81 36.54 -4.27
N TRP A 553 -2.56 35.25 -4.12
CA TRP A 553 -1.61 34.73 -3.13
C TRP A 553 -0.21 35.30 -3.32
N ARG A 554 0.30 35.33 -4.57
CA ARG A 554 1.60 35.93 -4.89
C ARG A 554 1.72 37.40 -4.48
N LYS A 555 0.63 38.18 -4.61
CA LYS A 555 0.61 39.62 -4.28
C LYS A 555 0.47 39.91 -2.80
N THR A 556 -0.23 39.09 -2.07
CA THR A 556 -0.61 39.38 -0.68
C THR A 556 0.15 38.56 0.36
N GLY A 557 0.77 37.44 -0.04
CA GLY A 557 1.37 36.49 0.87
C GLY A 557 0.36 35.71 1.73
N ASN A 558 -0.92 35.93 1.48
CA ASN A 558 -2.04 35.34 2.25
C ASN A 558 -3.06 34.67 1.34
#